data_a2c5d684e7d988f18128645bcb07f32d
#
_entry.id   a2c5d684e7d988f18128645bcb07f32d
#
_cell.length_a   1.000
_cell.length_b   1.000
_cell.length_c   1.000
_cell.angle_alpha   90.00
_cell.angle_beta   90.00
_cell.angle_gamma   90.00
#
_symmetry.space_group_name_H-M   'P 1'
#
loop_
_entity.id
_entity.type
_entity.pdbx_description
1 polymer ?
#
loop_
_entity_poly.entity_id
_entity_poly.type
_entity_poly.pdbx_seq_one_letter_code
_entity_poly.pdbx_strand_id
1 'polypeptide(L)'
;MMRFDRITLGRQAKELGFVRDTFEKVCRLADVLSFMESDGLLADSLALKGGTAINLTIFDLPRLSVDIDLDFSKDVSREAMLAEREQINEHIQKYMAASGYTLSLKSKQYHALDSFVYEYVNAGGMKDNLKIEINYMLRCHVLPVSRRPVYLPWNDQELTVLNVDPLEIFSAKTVALLNRAAPRDLYDMFNMQKYGLFDETQEPLFRKCIMFYAAIASETVPEHFDLDGIGNISARKIRTDLTPVLRRGERFDLASAQKQVKDYLAAILKPEDTELSFWQAFAEGNYQPGLLFDDADILPRIEHHPMALWKCGGRVPKQKDTPAL
;
A
#
# COMPACT_ATOMS: atom_id res chain seq x y z
N MET A 1 -7.35 -13.21 -22.22
CA MET A 1 -7.95 -13.71 -20.98
C MET A 1 -7.28 -15.02 -20.60
N MET A 2 -6.58 -15.05 -19.49
CA MET A 2 -5.89 -16.25 -19.00
C MET A 2 -6.95 -17.31 -18.58
N ARG A 3 -6.82 -18.55 -19.02
CA ARG A 3 -7.72 -19.62 -18.64
C ARG A 3 -7.20 -20.24 -17.34
N PHE A 4 -7.85 -19.97 -16.22
CA PHE A 4 -7.45 -20.47 -14.89
C PHE A 4 -7.84 -21.95 -14.74
N ASP A 5 -6.98 -22.83 -15.29
CA ASP A 5 -7.14 -24.28 -15.19
C ASP A 5 -6.57 -24.84 -13.91
N ARG A 6 -7.35 -25.71 -13.24
CA ARG A 6 -7.01 -26.29 -11.93
C ARG A 6 -5.71 -27.08 -11.92
N ILE A 7 -5.41 -27.82 -13.00
CA ILE A 7 -4.22 -28.69 -13.08
C ILE A 7 -2.99 -27.83 -13.23
N THR A 8 -3.03 -26.86 -14.17
CA THR A 8 -1.92 -25.93 -14.44
C THR A 8 -1.61 -25.09 -13.22
N LEU A 9 -2.64 -24.45 -12.60
CA LEU A 9 -2.47 -23.69 -11.36
C LEU A 9 -1.91 -24.53 -10.22
N GLY A 10 -2.39 -25.79 -10.09
CA GLY A 10 -1.89 -26.72 -9.07
C GLY A 10 -0.42 -27.06 -9.23
N ARG A 11 0.04 -27.27 -10.48
CA ARG A 11 1.45 -27.52 -10.80
C ARG A 11 2.30 -26.30 -10.50
N GLN A 12 1.95 -25.13 -11.04
CA GLN A 12 2.69 -23.88 -10.85
C GLN A 12 2.78 -23.49 -9.37
N ALA A 13 1.67 -23.56 -8.63
CA ALA A 13 1.65 -23.29 -7.18
C ALA A 13 2.57 -24.23 -6.42
N LYS A 14 2.62 -25.52 -6.80
CA LYS A 14 3.52 -26.51 -6.18
C LYS A 14 4.99 -26.21 -6.48
N GLU A 15 5.33 -25.88 -7.72
CA GLU A 15 6.69 -25.52 -8.16
C GLU A 15 7.18 -24.26 -7.41
N LEU A 16 6.33 -23.25 -7.25
CA LEU A 16 6.65 -22.01 -6.56
C LEU A 16 6.53 -22.14 -5.02
N GLY A 17 5.99 -23.27 -4.52
CA GLY A 17 5.86 -23.56 -3.08
C GLY A 17 4.64 -22.90 -2.43
N PHE A 18 3.63 -22.44 -3.15
CA PHE A 18 2.47 -21.76 -2.58
C PHE A 18 1.22 -22.64 -2.45
N VAL A 19 0.21 -22.14 -1.73
CA VAL A 19 -1.13 -22.72 -1.69
C VAL A 19 -1.86 -22.35 -2.99
N ARG A 20 -2.44 -23.35 -3.69
CA ARG A 20 -3.06 -23.17 -5.00
C ARG A 20 -4.10 -22.04 -5.04
N ASP A 21 -5.03 -22.02 -4.10
CA ASP A 21 -6.15 -21.07 -4.16
C ASP A 21 -5.67 -19.63 -3.91
N THR A 22 -4.71 -19.44 -3.01
CA THR A 22 -4.06 -18.13 -2.80
C THR A 22 -3.23 -17.73 -4.03
N PHE A 23 -2.53 -18.68 -4.64
CA PHE A 23 -1.76 -18.45 -5.87
C PHE A 23 -2.68 -18.08 -7.05
N GLU A 24 -3.81 -18.78 -7.24
CA GLU A 24 -4.81 -18.42 -8.24
C GLU A 24 -5.26 -16.97 -8.11
N LYS A 25 -5.50 -16.51 -6.88
CA LYS A 25 -5.87 -15.12 -6.61
C LYS A 25 -4.81 -14.14 -7.13
N VAL A 26 -3.53 -14.45 -6.93
CA VAL A 26 -2.42 -13.61 -7.46
C VAL A 26 -2.33 -13.67 -8.98
N CYS A 27 -2.57 -14.82 -9.60
CA CYS A 27 -2.64 -14.93 -11.05
C CYS A 27 -3.79 -14.08 -11.65
N ARG A 28 -4.95 -14.07 -11.00
CA ARG A 28 -6.10 -13.23 -11.39
C ARG A 28 -5.83 -11.75 -11.21
N LEU A 29 -5.14 -11.40 -10.12
CA LEU A 29 -4.69 -10.04 -9.85
C LEU A 29 -3.71 -9.58 -10.95
N ALA A 30 -2.77 -10.42 -11.37
CA ALA A 30 -1.86 -10.11 -12.46
C ALA A 30 -2.59 -9.91 -13.82
N ASP A 31 -3.64 -10.69 -14.09
CA ASP A 31 -4.48 -10.51 -15.28
C ASP A 31 -5.22 -9.15 -15.25
N VAL A 32 -5.72 -8.73 -14.07
CA VAL A 32 -6.31 -7.39 -13.88
C VAL A 32 -5.28 -6.28 -14.09
N LEU A 33 -4.08 -6.41 -13.55
CA LEU A 33 -3.00 -5.44 -13.77
C LEU A 33 -2.59 -5.35 -15.24
N SER A 34 -2.57 -6.48 -15.96
CA SER A 34 -2.30 -6.52 -17.41
C SER A 34 -3.38 -5.79 -18.20
N PHE A 35 -4.66 -5.94 -17.81
CA PHE A 35 -5.74 -5.13 -18.39
C PHE A 35 -5.55 -3.64 -18.10
N MET A 36 -5.29 -3.26 -16.85
CA MET A 36 -5.09 -1.86 -16.47
C MET A 36 -3.97 -1.20 -17.27
N GLU A 37 -2.88 -1.93 -17.53
CA GLU A 37 -1.77 -1.45 -18.35
C GLU A 37 -2.15 -1.33 -19.83
N SER A 38 -3.06 -2.15 -20.33
CA SER A 38 -3.55 -2.07 -21.73
C SER A 38 -4.56 -0.96 -21.96
N ASP A 39 -5.10 -0.37 -20.90
CA ASP A 39 -6.05 0.74 -20.94
C ASP A 39 -5.32 2.04 -20.64
N GLY A 40 -5.22 2.93 -21.63
CA GLY A 40 -4.42 4.15 -21.52
C GLY A 40 -4.84 5.07 -20.36
N LEU A 41 -6.15 5.13 -20.02
CA LEU A 41 -6.61 5.93 -18.88
C LEU A 41 -6.11 5.33 -17.56
N LEU A 42 -6.26 4.02 -17.38
CA LEU A 42 -5.89 3.34 -16.14
C LEU A 42 -4.36 3.30 -15.97
N ALA A 43 -3.63 3.01 -17.05
CA ALA A 43 -2.18 2.93 -17.07
C ALA A 43 -1.49 4.24 -16.68
N ASP A 44 -2.09 5.39 -17.06
CA ASP A 44 -1.53 6.71 -16.81
C ASP A 44 -2.03 7.36 -15.51
N SER A 45 -3.12 6.81 -14.92
CA SER A 45 -3.75 7.42 -13.76
C SER A 45 -3.53 6.66 -12.45
N LEU A 46 -3.25 5.35 -12.50
CA LEU A 46 -3.24 4.50 -11.32
C LEU A 46 -1.86 3.94 -11.03
N ALA A 47 -1.28 4.32 -9.90
CA ALA A 47 0.00 3.78 -9.44
C ALA A 47 -0.21 2.66 -8.43
N LEU A 48 0.41 1.51 -8.67
CA LEU A 48 0.39 0.36 -7.78
C LEU A 48 1.20 0.65 -6.52
N LYS A 49 0.67 0.25 -5.37
CA LYS A 49 1.32 0.37 -4.08
C LYS A 49 1.07 -0.85 -3.20
N GLY A 50 1.37 -0.71 -1.92
CA GLY A 50 1.03 -1.70 -0.90
C GLY A 50 1.77 -3.02 -1.05
N GLY A 51 1.15 -4.09 -0.51
CA GLY A 51 1.77 -5.41 -0.50
C GLY A 51 1.99 -6.00 -1.88
N THR A 52 1.15 -5.68 -2.84
CA THR A 52 1.26 -6.19 -4.21
C THR A 52 2.43 -5.56 -4.96
N ALA A 53 2.62 -4.24 -4.84
CA ALA A 53 3.83 -3.60 -5.36
C ALA A 53 5.10 -4.20 -4.74
N ILE A 54 5.15 -4.34 -3.40
CA ILE A 54 6.32 -4.90 -2.70
C ILE A 54 6.68 -6.28 -3.24
N ASN A 55 5.70 -7.16 -3.42
CA ASN A 55 5.95 -8.56 -3.73
C ASN A 55 6.11 -8.86 -5.23
N LEU A 56 5.55 -8.01 -6.11
CA LEU A 56 5.59 -8.24 -7.55
C LEU A 56 6.53 -7.30 -8.32
N THR A 57 6.91 -6.14 -7.74
CA THR A 57 7.71 -5.14 -8.47
C THR A 57 8.98 -4.70 -7.76
N ILE A 58 9.12 -5.02 -6.47
CA ILE A 58 10.30 -4.67 -5.68
C ILE A 58 11.09 -5.93 -5.31
N PHE A 59 10.39 -6.98 -4.86
CA PHE A 59 10.97 -8.27 -4.53
C PHE A 59 10.43 -9.38 -5.44
N ASP A 60 11.21 -10.46 -5.60
CA ASP A 60 10.84 -11.59 -6.44
C ASP A 60 9.90 -12.57 -5.72
N LEU A 61 8.71 -12.08 -5.37
CA LEU A 61 7.61 -12.86 -4.77
C LEU A 61 8.01 -13.60 -3.48
N PRO A 62 8.53 -12.92 -2.45
CA PRO A 62 8.86 -13.57 -1.18
C PRO A 62 7.62 -14.11 -0.47
N ARG A 63 6.48 -13.47 -0.64
CA ARG A 63 5.16 -13.92 -0.22
C ARG A 63 4.09 -13.55 -1.24
N LEU A 64 2.91 -14.13 -1.12
CA LEU A 64 1.76 -13.69 -1.92
C LEU A 64 1.11 -12.44 -1.32
N SER A 65 0.64 -11.54 -2.21
CA SER A 65 -0.29 -10.45 -1.89
C SER A 65 -1.56 -10.62 -2.71
N VAL A 66 -2.70 -10.43 -2.10
CA VAL A 66 -4.01 -10.87 -2.66
C VAL A 66 -4.99 -9.73 -2.93
N ASP A 67 -4.57 -8.49 -2.69
CA ASP A 67 -5.35 -7.28 -2.92
C ASP A 67 -4.60 -6.36 -3.89
N ILE A 68 -5.31 -5.56 -4.67
CA ILE A 68 -4.75 -4.51 -5.52
C ILE A 68 -4.96 -3.17 -4.81
N ASP A 69 -3.87 -2.57 -4.36
CA ASP A 69 -3.88 -1.24 -3.74
C ASP A 69 -3.30 -0.23 -4.74
N LEU A 70 -4.06 0.80 -5.05
CA LEU A 70 -3.71 1.83 -6.03
C LEU A 70 -3.87 3.23 -5.44
N ASP A 71 -3.02 4.15 -5.87
CA ASP A 71 -3.26 5.59 -5.75
C ASP A 71 -3.59 6.16 -7.12
N PHE A 72 -4.60 7.03 -7.17
CA PHE A 72 -4.76 7.92 -8.30
C PHE A 72 -3.58 8.91 -8.29
N SER A 73 -2.76 8.94 -9.34
CA SER A 73 -1.43 9.55 -9.33
C SER A 73 -1.31 10.73 -10.30
N LYS A 74 -2.32 11.60 -10.31
CA LYS A 74 -2.29 12.84 -11.07
C LYS A 74 -2.53 14.03 -10.15
N ASP A 75 -1.64 15.00 -10.19
CA ASP A 75 -1.82 16.28 -9.50
C ASP A 75 -2.77 17.17 -10.30
N VAL A 76 -4.06 16.99 -10.07
CA VAL A 76 -5.14 17.71 -10.76
C VAL A 76 -6.14 18.26 -9.74
N SER A 77 -7.01 19.19 -10.20
CA SER A 77 -8.09 19.71 -9.36
C SER A 77 -9.02 18.60 -8.87
N ARG A 78 -9.77 18.89 -7.80
CA ARG A 78 -10.76 17.95 -7.28
C ARG A 78 -11.83 17.60 -8.32
N GLU A 79 -12.25 18.57 -9.11
CA GLU A 79 -13.28 18.42 -10.16
C GLU A 79 -12.77 17.50 -11.28
N ALA A 80 -11.56 17.71 -11.76
CA ALA A 80 -10.93 16.86 -12.76
C ALA A 80 -10.73 15.42 -12.24
N MET A 81 -10.26 15.27 -11.01
CA MET A 81 -10.12 13.96 -10.37
C MET A 81 -11.47 13.23 -10.27
N LEU A 82 -12.56 13.92 -9.90
CA LEU A 82 -13.89 13.29 -9.80
C LEU A 82 -14.40 12.82 -11.17
N ALA A 83 -14.17 13.61 -12.22
CA ALA A 83 -14.53 13.23 -13.59
C ALA A 83 -13.74 12.01 -14.08
N GLU A 84 -12.42 11.96 -13.83
CA GLU A 84 -11.61 10.79 -14.16
C GLU A 84 -11.99 9.56 -13.31
N ARG A 85 -12.32 9.74 -12.04
CA ARG A 85 -12.78 8.66 -11.15
C ARG A 85 -13.99 7.91 -11.69
N GLU A 86 -14.97 8.64 -12.25
CA GLU A 86 -16.16 8.03 -12.88
C GLU A 86 -15.77 7.15 -14.06
N GLN A 87 -14.88 7.62 -14.93
CA GLN A 87 -14.39 6.89 -16.09
C GLN A 87 -13.56 5.66 -15.69
N ILE A 88 -12.63 5.83 -14.72
CA ILE A 88 -11.81 4.73 -14.14
C ILE A 88 -12.74 3.62 -13.63
N ASN A 89 -13.75 3.99 -12.87
CA ASN A 89 -14.69 3.02 -12.30
C ASN A 89 -15.50 2.31 -13.39
N GLU A 90 -15.92 3.01 -14.43
CA GLU A 90 -16.64 2.41 -15.56
C GLU A 90 -15.76 1.40 -16.31
N HIS A 91 -14.49 1.74 -16.61
CA HIS A 91 -13.55 0.85 -17.31
C HIS A 91 -13.27 -0.41 -16.50
N ILE A 92 -12.98 -0.27 -15.21
CA ILE A 92 -12.75 -1.42 -14.33
C ILE A 92 -13.99 -2.30 -14.24
N GLN A 93 -15.19 -1.73 -14.03
CA GLN A 93 -16.42 -2.50 -13.90
C GLN A 93 -16.77 -3.25 -15.18
N LYS A 94 -16.60 -2.62 -16.35
CA LYS A 94 -16.82 -3.26 -17.66
C LYS A 94 -15.90 -4.47 -17.85
N TYR A 95 -14.59 -4.29 -17.59
CA TYR A 95 -13.65 -5.39 -17.70
C TYR A 95 -13.96 -6.53 -16.73
N MET A 96 -14.20 -6.22 -15.48
CA MET A 96 -14.47 -7.23 -14.45
C MET A 96 -15.74 -8.02 -14.77
N ALA A 97 -16.81 -7.36 -15.22
CA ALA A 97 -18.04 -8.02 -15.63
C ALA A 97 -17.84 -8.92 -16.86
N ALA A 98 -17.13 -8.42 -17.90
CA ALA A 98 -16.78 -9.20 -19.08
C ALA A 98 -15.89 -10.40 -18.78
N SER A 99 -15.09 -10.32 -17.72
CA SER A 99 -14.20 -11.37 -17.23
C SER A 99 -14.85 -12.35 -16.26
N GLY A 100 -16.18 -12.23 -16.04
CA GLY A 100 -16.96 -13.16 -15.23
C GLY A 100 -16.91 -12.92 -13.73
N TYR A 101 -16.47 -11.73 -13.31
CA TYR A 101 -16.54 -11.30 -11.92
C TYR A 101 -17.85 -10.58 -11.62
N THR A 102 -18.33 -10.72 -10.40
CA THR A 102 -19.55 -10.04 -9.93
C THR A 102 -19.19 -9.06 -8.82
N LEU A 103 -19.61 -7.81 -8.96
CA LEU A 103 -19.43 -6.79 -7.93
C LEU A 103 -20.22 -7.17 -6.68
N SER A 104 -19.52 -7.32 -5.55
CA SER A 104 -20.13 -7.68 -4.27
C SER A 104 -20.79 -6.47 -3.59
N LEU A 105 -21.86 -6.71 -2.85
CA LEU A 105 -22.51 -5.72 -1.96
C LEU A 105 -21.58 -5.23 -0.84
N LYS A 106 -20.44 -5.87 -0.61
CA LYS A 106 -19.40 -5.42 0.32
C LYS A 106 -18.57 -4.26 -0.22
N SER A 107 -18.69 -3.98 -1.51
CA SER A 107 -17.99 -2.84 -2.14
C SER A 107 -18.50 -1.52 -1.57
N LYS A 108 -17.58 -0.57 -1.39
CA LYS A 108 -17.88 0.74 -0.81
C LYS A 108 -17.14 1.83 -1.57
N GLN A 109 -17.82 2.94 -1.76
CA GLN A 109 -17.23 4.16 -2.29
C GLN A 109 -17.30 5.25 -1.23
N TYR A 110 -16.13 5.69 -0.77
CA TYR A 110 -15.99 6.78 0.18
C TYR A 110 -15.51 8.04 -0.55
N HIS A 111 -15.50 9.16 0.15
CA HIS A 111 -14.98 10.42 -0.40
C HIS A 111 -13.54 10.27 -0.91
N ALA A 112 -12.69 9.58 -0.17
CA ALA A 112 -11.26 9.44 -0.43
C ALA A 112 -10.84 8.11 -1.07
N LEU A 113 -11.73 7.09 -1.06
CA LEU A 113 -11.35 5.71 -1.36
C LEU A 113 -12.50 4.97 -2.04
N ASP A 114 -12.21 4.31 -3.15
CA ASP A 114 -13.05 3.25 -3.70
C ASP A 114 -12.49 1.90 -3.25
N SER A 115 -13.35 1.06 -2.67
CA SER A 115 -13.01 -0.30 -2.24
C SER A 115 -13.98 -1.27 -2.90
N PHE A 116 -13.54 -1.88 -3.99
CA PHE A 116 -14.32 -2.85 -4.76
C PHE A 116 -13.96 -4.26 -4.38
N VAL A 117 -14.97 -5.08 -4.13
CA VAL A 117 -14.84 -6.51 -3.89
C VAL A 117 -15.54 -7.23 -5.03
N TYR A 118 -14.81 -7.99 -5.83
CA TYR A 118 -15.32 -8.75 -6.97
C TYR A 118 -15.32 -10.24 -6.65
N GLU A 119 -16.50 -10.84 -6.66
CA GLU A 119 -16.69 -12.26 -6.40
C GLU A 119 -16.49 -13.09 -7.68
N TYR A 120 -15.90 -14.27 -7.54
CA TYR A 120 -15.73 -15.25 -8.63
C TYR A 120 -15.76 -16.69 -8.06
N VAL A 121 -15.85 -17.68 -8.96
CA VAL A 121 -15.67 -19.08 -8.61
C VAL A 121 -14.24 -19.49 -8.99
N ASN A 122 -13.45 -19.95 -8.03
CA ASN A 122 -12.07 -20.36 -8.26
C ASN A 122 -12.00 -21.70 -9.03
N ALA A 123 -10.81 -22.06 -9.50
CA ALA A 123 -10.58 -23.31 -10.25
C ALA A 123 -10.89 -24.58 -9.43
N GLY A 124 -11.04 -24.46 -8.12
CA GLY A 124 -11.49 -25.52 -7.22
C GLY A 124 -13.03 -25.62 -7.08
N GLY A 125 -13.79 -24.71 -7.70
CA GLY A 125 -15.25 -24.64 -7.60
C GLY A 125 -15.78 -23.90 -6.36
N MET A 126 -14.90 -23.23 -5.60
CA MET A 126 -15.28 -22.48 -4.41
C MET A 126 -15.44 -20.98 -4.72
N LYS A 127 -16.37 -20.33 -4.02
CA LYS A 127 -16.49 -18.87 -4.07
C LYS A 127 -15.27 -18.21 -3.44
N ASP A 128 -14.73 -17.22 -4.13
CA ASP A 128 -13.63 -16.38 -3.65
C ASP A 128 -13.83 -14.94 -4.17
N ASN A 129 -12.94 -14.02 -3.81
CA ASN A 129 -13.04 -12.63 -4.21
C ASN A 129 -11.66 -12.00 -4.49
N LEU A 130 -11.66 -10.96 -5.32
CA LEU A 130 -10.56 -10.01 -5.48
C LEU A 130 -10.98 -8.68 -4.91
N LYS A 131 -10.07 -7.99 -4.26
CA LYS A 131 -10.25 -6.63 -3.74
C LYS A 131 -9.38 -5.66 -4.53
N ILE A 132 -9.98 -4.56 -4.96
CA ILE A 132 -9.30 -3.44 -5.62
C ILE A 132 -9.63 -2.18 -4.82
N GLU A 133 -8.60 -1.52 -4.30
CA GLU A 133 -8.73 -0.25 -3.58
C GLU A 133 -8.03 0.87 -4.35
N ILE A 134 -8.70 1.99 -4.55
CA ILE A 134 -8.15 3.17 -5.22
C ILE A 134 -8.30 4.37 -4.29
N ASN A 135 -7.17 4.93 -3.86
CA ASN A 135 -7.15 6.12 -3.02
C ASN A 135 -6.97 7.38 -3.87
N TYR A 136 -7.83 8.37 -3.68
CA TYR A 136 -7.85 9.63 -4.42
C TYR A 136 -7.29 10.82 -3.64
N MET A 137 -7.04 10.66 -2.33
CA MET A 137 -6.48 11.72 -1.47
C MET A 137 -4.95 11.69 -1.39
N LEU A 138 -4.34 10.53 -1.74
CA LEU A 138 -2.89 10.37 -1.83
C LEU A 138 -2.38 10.57 -3.28
N ARG A 139 -3.03 11.42 -4.07
CA ARG A 139 -2.71 11.61 -5.48
C ARG A 139 -1.45 12.43 -5.74
N CYS A 140 -0.93 13.10 -4.73
CA CYS A 140 0.37 13.75 -4.75
C CYS A 140 1.38 12.89 -4.00
N HIS A 141 2.52 12.63 -4.61
CA HIS A 141 3.57 11.79 -4.04
C HIS A 141 4.81 12.62 -3.71
N VAL A 142 5.51 12.23 -2.65
CA VAL A 142 6.80 12.86 -2.26
C VAL A 142 7.82 12.62 -3.36
N LEU A 143 7.89 11.40 -3.89
CA LEU A 143 8.80 10.99 -4.96
C LEU A 143 8.01 10.71 -6.25
N PRO A 144 8.64 10.82 -7.43
CA PRO A 144 7.95 10.55 -8.69
C PRO A 144 7.54 9.08 -8.79
N VAL A 145 6.32 8.85 -9.24
CA VAL A 145 5.88 7.51 -9.64
C VAL A 145 6.66 7.07 -10.88
N SER A 146 6.91 5.77 -11.01
CA SER A 146 7.71 5.22 -12.11
C SER A 146 7.15 3.89 -12.59
N ARG A 147 7.38 3.55 -13.87
CA ARG A 147 6.99 2.26 -14.41
C ARG A 147 8.00 1.20 -13.99
N ARG A 148 7.50 0.08 -13.45
CA ARG A 148 8.31 -1.03 -12.96
C ARG A 148 7.86 -2.35 -13.56
N PRO A 149 8.80 -3.26 -13.87
CA PRO A 149 8.46 -4.60 -14.31
C PRO A 149 7.76 -5.37 -13.19
N VAL A 150 6.79 -6.20 -13.58
CA VAL A 150 6.06 -7.09 -12.66
C VAL A 150 6.66 -8.48 -12.78
N TYR A 151 7.11 -9.04 -11.66
CA TYR A 151 7.67 -10.40 -11.62
C TYR A 151 6.55 -11.45 -11.64
N LEU A 152 6.42 -12.14 -12.77
CA LEU A 152 5.40 -13.16 -13.02
C LEU A 152 6.06 -14.49 -13.41
N PRO A 153 6.64 -15.26 -12.47
CA PRO A 153 7.42 -16.46 -12.77
C PRO A 153 6.60 -17.63 -13.36
N TRP A 154 5.29 -17.47 -13.47
CA TRP A 154 4.37 -18.43 -14.08
C TRP A 154 3.89 -18.01 -15.48
N ASN A 155 4.33 -16.87 -15.98
CA ASN A 155 3.89 -16.30 -17.25
C ASN A 155 5.08 -15.64 -17.95
N ASP A 156 5.27 -15.93 -19.23
CA ASP A 156 6.33 -15.35 -20.06
C ASP A 156 6.00 -13.93 -20.57
N GLN A 157 4.84 -13.40 -20.20
CA GLN A 157 4.42 -12.05 -20.59
C GLN A 157 5.20 -11.00 -19.79
N GLU A 158 5.89 -10.13 -20.49
CA GLU A 158 6.44 -8.90 -19.89
C GLU A 158 5.30 -7.94 -19.56
N LEU A 159 5.21 -7.55 -18.31
CA LEU A 159 4.26 -6.57 -17.81
C LEU A 159 5.02 -5.51 -17.04
N THR A 160 4.77 -4.25 -17.34
CA THR A 160 5.20 -3.10 -16.53
C THR A 160 3.98 -2.36 -16.03
N VAL A 161 4.03 -1.80 -14.84
CA VAL A 161 2.92 -1.00 -14.28
C VAL A 161 3.47 0.26 -13.63
N LEU A 162 2.65 1.31 -13.59
CA LEU A 162 2.98 2.50 -12.83
C LEU A 162 3.00 2.18 -11.33
N ASN A 163 4.05 2.58 -10.63
CA ASN A 163 4.25 2.28 -9.21
C ASN A 163 4.56 3.55 -8.43
N VAL A 164 4.09 3.60 -7.19
CA VAL A 164 4.63 4.50 -6.18
C VAL A 164 6.07 4.13 -5.89
N ASP A 165 6.90 5.10 -5.55
CA ASP A 165 8.32 4.86 -5.26
C ASP A 165 8.48 3.90 -4.07
N PRO A 166 9.43 2.94 -4.11
CA PRO A 166 9.66 1.99 -3.03
C PRO A 166 9.89 2.64 -1.67
N LEU A 167 10.61 3.76 -1.62
CA LEU A 167 10.88 4.46 -0.37
C LEU A 167 9.57 4.97 0.25
N GLU A 168 8.66 5.49 -0.59
CA GLU A 168 7.34 5.94 -0.15
C GLU A 168 6.44 4.77 0.28
N ILE A 169 6.44 3.67 -0.48
CA ILE A 169 5.71 2.45 -0.13
C ILE A 169 6.13 1.92 1.24
N PHE A 170 7.46 1.84 1.49
CA PHE A 170 7.97 1.36 2.77
C PHE A 170 7.80 2.37 3.90
N SER A 171 7.77 3.66 3.61
CA SER A 171 7.40 4.69 4.60
C SER A 171 5.96 4.52 5.09
N ALA A 172 5.02 4.38 4.16
CA ALA A 172 3.62 4.08 4.49
C ALA A 172 3.46 2.71 5.18
N LYS A 173 4.27 1.72 4.80
CA LYS A 173 4.32 0.39 5.43
C LYS A 173 4.83 0.47 6.86
N THR A 174 5.84 1.30 7.14
CA THR A 174 6.34 1.54 8.50
C THR A 174 5.24 2.13 9.37
N VAL A 175 4.56 3.18 8.90
CA VAL A 175 3.43 3.78 9.63
C VAL A 175 2.32 2.75 9.88
N ALA A 176 1.99 1.92 8.88
CA ALA A 176 1.01 0.86 9.04
C ALA A 176 1.45 -0.19 10.10
N LEU A 177 2.72 -0.59 10.11
CA LEU A 177 3.27 -1.50 11.12
C LEU A 177 3.15 -0.91 12.53
N LEU A 178 3.49 0.36 12.71
CA LEU A 178 3.41 1.03 14.02
C LEU A 178 1.96 1.16 14.49
N ASN A 179 1.02 1.46 13.59
CA ASN A 179 -0.38 1.68 13.95
C ASN A 179 -1.17 0.39 14.25
N ARG A 180 -0.89 -0.72 13.55
CA ARG A 180 -1.73 -1.93 13.62
C ARG A 180 -1.00 -3.22 13.98
N ALA A 181 0.33 -3.21 14.03
CA ALA A 181 1.17 -4.36 14.36
C ALA A 181 0.76 -5.64 13.59
N ALA A 182 0.67 -5.53 12.24
CA ALA A 182 0.24 -6.65 11.41
C ALA A 182 1.44 -7.52 10.98
N PRO A 183 1.29 -8.88 11.00
CA PRO A 183 2.35 -9.81 10.63
C PRO A 183 2.96 -9.60 9.25
N ARG A 184 2.13 -9.26 8.24
CA ARG A 184 2.62 -9.01 6.87
C ARG A 184 3.45 -7.74 6.78
N ASP A 185 3.11 -6.71 7.57
CA ASP A 185 3.88 -5.47 7.60
C ASP A 185 5.26 -5.71 8.25
N LEU A 186 5.31 -6.49 9.34
CA LEU A 186 6.59 -6.91 9.94
C LEU A 186 7.44 -7.73 8.96
N TYR A 187 6.84 -8.68 8.24
CA TYR A 187 7.54 -9.51 7.25
C TYR A 187 8.12 -8.68 6.11
N ASP A 188 7.35 -7.71 5.57
CA ASP A 188 7.80 -6.83 4.51
C ASP A 188 8.95 -5.93 4.98
N MET A 189 8.86 -5.35 6.18
CA MET A 189 9.94 -4.54 6.78
C MET A 189 11.19 -5.38 7.09
N PHE A 190 11.02 -6.61 7.55
CA PHE A 190 12.14 -7.52 7.76
C PHE A 190 12.86 -7.84 6.44
N ASN A 191 12.12 -8.09 5.36
CA ASN A 191 12.71 -8.35 4.05
C ASN A 191 13.38 -7.09 3.46
N MET A 192 12.81 -5.90 3.66
CA MET A 192 13.43 -4.64 3.27
C MET A 192 14.88 -4.54 3.80
N GLN A 193 15.06 -4.84 5.07
CA GLN A 193 16.38 -4.82 5.70
C GLN A 193 17.27 -5.98 5.24
N LYS A 194 16.71 -7.20 5.20
CA LYS A 194 17.43 -8.41 4.79
C LYS A 194 18.04 -8.29 3.39
N TYR A 195 17.34 -7.62 2.48
CA TYR A 195 17.81 -7.42 1.11
C TYR A 195 18.55 -6.10 0.89
N GLY A 196 18.72 -5.28 1.95
CA GLY A 196 19.42 -4.01 1.85
C GLY A 196 18.82 -3.07 0.83
N LEU A 197 17.47 -2.91 0.87
CA LEU A 197 16.74 -2.15 -0.15
C LEU A 197 17.13 -0.66 -0.14
N PHE A 198 17.40 -0.12 1.04
CA PHE A 198 17.85 1.27 1.24
C PHE A 198 19.20 1.27 1.93
N ASP A 199 20.08 2.18 1.51
CA ASP A 199 21.38 2.42 2.13
C ASP A 199 21.34 3.61 3.11
N GLU A 200 22.43 3.84 3.81
CA GLU A 200 22.56 4.89 4.82
C GLU A 200 22.32 6.31 4.24
N THR A 201 22.55 6.53 2.95
CA THR A 201 22.34 7.84 2.31
C THR A 201 20.87 8.14 2.08
N GLN A 202 20.02 7.10 1.99
CA GLN A 202 18.58 7.20 1.80
C GLN A 202 17.80 7.24 3.11
N GLU A 203 18.40 6.82 4.23
CA GLU A 203 17.75 6.76 5.55
C GLU A 203 17.19 8.12 6.02
N PRO A 204 17.87 9.27 5.85
CA PRO A 204 17.28 10.56 6.22
C PRO A 204 16.01 10.88 5.46
N LEU A 205 15.98 10.64 4.13
CA LEU A 205 14.79 10.84 3.32
C LEU A 205 13.69 9.84 3.70
N PHE A 206 14.05 8.58 3.98
CA PHE A 206 13.12 7.57 4.44
C PHE A 206 12.44 7.97 5.76
N ARG A 207 13.21 8.48 6.75
CA ARG A 207 12.68 9.03 8.00
C ARG A 207 11.71 10.19 7.75
N LYS A 208 12.10 11.17 6.92
CA LYS A 208 11.24 12.32 6.56
C LYS A 208 9.93 11.86 5.92
N CYS A 209 9.96 10.90 5.00
CA CYS A 209 8.77 10.30 4.41
C CYS A 209 7.90 9.58 5.44
N ILE A 210 8.49 8.82 6.38
CA ILE A 210 7.74 8.18 7.48
C ILE A 210 7.05 9.25 8.33
N MET A 211 7.71 10.34 8.68
CA MET A 211 7.13 11.43 9.46
C MET A 211 5.98 12.12 8.72
N PHE A 212 6.14 12.34 7.41
CA PHE A 212 5.07 12.88 6.56
C PHE A 212 3.85 11.96 6.54
N TYR A 213 4.05 10.68 6.26
CA TYR A 213 2.97 9.70 6.23
C TYR A 213 2.33 9.48 7.61
N ALA A 214 3.09 9.53 8.68
CA ALA A 214 2.55 9.47 10.05
C ALA A 214 1.62 10.67 10.34
N ALA A 215 1.97 11.87 9.90
CA ALA A 215 1.13 13.05 10.07
C ALA A 215 -0.19 12.95 9.29
N ILE A 216 -0.15 12.49 8.04
CA ILE A 216 -1.34 12.44 7.18
C ILE A 216 -2.20 11.18 7.37
N ALA A 217 -1.65 10.06 7.84
CA ALA A 217 -2.39 8.80 8.01
C ALA A 217 -2.99 8.62 9.42
N SER A 218 -2.36 9.16 10.47
CA SER A 218 -2.82 8.99 11.85
C SER A 218 -4.02 9.90 12.17
N GLU A 219 -4.87 9.50 13.08
CA GLU A 219 -6.00 10.33 13.55
C GLU A 219 -5.50 11.62 14.20
N THR A 220 -4.48 11.50 15.02
CA THR A 220 -3.72 12.61 15.62
C THR A 220 -2.26 12.49 15.23
N VAL A 221 -1.56 13.61 15.07
CA VAL A 221 -0.13 13.60 14.84
C VAL A 221 0.57 12.96 16.04
N PRO A 222 1.43 11.95 15.86
CA PRO A 222 2.13 11.36 16.99
C PRO A 222 3.13 12.35 17.60
N GLU A 223 3.31 12.28 18.91
CA GLU A 223 4.37 13.04 19.63
C GLU A 223 5.73 12.36 19.50
N HIS A 224 5.71 11.04 19.37
CA HIS A 224 6.90 10.19 19.19
C HIS A 224 6.52 8.88 18.49
N PHE A 225 7.47 8.15 17.97
CA PHE A 225 7.24 6.84 17.39
C PHE A 225 7.16 5.75 18.47
N ASP A 226 6.01 5.10 18.60
CA ASP A 226 5.83 3.94 19.48
C ASP A 226 6.23 2.64 18.74
N LEU A 227 7.29 1.99 19.18
CA LEU A 227 7.78 0.73 18.64
C LEU A 227 7.33 -0.51 19.42
N ASP A 228 6.61 -0.35 20.53
CA ASP A 228 6.27 -1.46 21.41
C ASP A 228 5.24 -2.40 20.81
N GLY A 229 4.36 -1.86 19.96
CA GLY A 229 3.41 -2.65 19.18
C GLY A 229 4.05 -3.79 18.37
N ILE A 230 5.29 -3.61 17.89
CA ILE A 230 6.02 -4.62 17.11
C ILE A 230 6.24 -5.88 17.97
N GLY A 231 6.61 -5.72 19.25
CA GLY A 231 6.81 -6.83 20.19
C GLY A 231 5.53 -7.59 20.53
N ASN A 232 4.37 -6.98 20.33
CA ASN A 232 3.06 -7.57 20.65
C ASN A 232 2.48 -8.44 19.53
N ILE A 233 3.16 -8.57 18.39
CA ILE A 233 2.75 -9.47 17.30
C ILE A 233 2.92 -10.91 17.77
N SER A 234 1.81 -11.65 17.85
CA SER A 234 1.82 -13.00 18.42
C SER A 234 2.07 -14.08 17.35
N ALA A 235 2.62 -15.23 17.78
CA ALA A 235 2.75 -16.40 16.93
C ALA A 235 1.40 -16.91 16.37
N ARG A 236 0.28 -16.64 17.08
CA ARG A 236 -1.07 -16.94 16.57
C ARG A 236 -1.37 -16.09 15.33
N LYS A 237 -1.14 -14.77 15.39
CA LYS A 237 -1.34 -13.88 14.23
C LYS A 237 -0.44 -14.26 13.06
N ILE A 238 0.81 -14.68 13.32
CA ILE A 238 1.69 -15.20 12.26
C ILE A 238 1.05 -16.38 11.53
N ARG A 239 0.53 -17.37 12.28
CA ARG A 239 -0.10 -18.56 11.68
C ARG A 239 -1.36 -18.24 10.89
N THR A 240 -2.16 -17.27 11.31
CA THR A 240 -3.42 -16.93 10.63
C THR A 240 -3.23 -15.99 9.45
N ASP A 241 -2.34 -14.99 9.57
CA ASP A 241 -2.33 -13.84 8.66
C ASP A 241 -1.12 -13.86 7.71
N LEU A 242 0.00 -14.50 8.11
CA LEU A 242 1.23 -14.54 7.31
C LEU A 242 1.47 -15.93 6.69
N THR A 243 1.43 -16.99 7.49
CA THR A 243 1.76 -18.34 7.01
C THR A 243 0.97 -18.77 5.75
N PRO A 244 -0.34 -18.45 5.58
CA PRO A 244 -1.09 -18.84 4.38
C PRO A 244 -0.58 -18.21 3.07
N VAL A 245 0.19 -17.13 3.14
CA VAL A 245 0.73 -16.41 1.99
C VAL A 245 2.23 -16.63 1.79
N LEU A 246 2.90 -17.35 2.71
CA LEU A 246 4.30 -17.74 2.57
C LEU A 246 4.46 -19.00 1.70
N ARG A 247 5.70 -19.23 1.24
CA ARG A 247 6.07 -20.49 0.59
C ARG A 247 5.97 -21.64 1.61
N ARG A 248 5.52 -22.79 1.15
CA ARG A 248 5.46 -24.01 2.01
C ARG A 248 6.84 -24.37 2.51
N GLY A 249 6.95 -24.59 3.80
CA GLY A 249 8.22 -24.91 4.46
C GLY A 249 9.08 -23.72 4.84
N GLU A 250 8.69 -22.50 4.43
CA GLU A 250 9.36 -21.28 4.92
C GLU A 250 9.14 -21.12 6.42
N ARG A 251 10.25 -20.93 7.15
CA ARG A 251 10.23 -20.67 8.58
C ARG A 251 10.50 -19.21 8.82
N PHE A 252 9.52 -18.51 9.36
CA PHE A 252 9.66 -17.12 9.78
C PHE A 252 9.98 -17.08 11.28
N ASP A 253 11.19 -16.65 11.61
CA ASP A 253 11.60 -16.42 13.00
C ASP A 253 11.04 -15.08 13.47
N LEU A 254 9.91 -15.15 14.18
CA LEU A 254 9.20 -13.99 14.69
C LEU A 254 10.07 -13.15 15.65
N ALA A 255 10.76 -13.80 16.58
CA ALA A 255 11.55 -13.09 17.61
C ALA A 255 12.73 -12.34 16.97
N SER A 256 13.43 -13.00 16.05
CA SER A 256 14.51 -12.36 15.29
C SER A 256 14.01 -11.19 14.47
N ALA A 257 12.88 -11.35 13.74
CA ALA A 257 12.31 -10.29 12.92
C ALA A 257 11.82 -9.09 13.75
N GLN A 258 11.14 -9.35 14.89
CA GLN A 258 10.72 -8.29 15.80
C GLN A 258 11.91 -7.49 16.32
N LYS A 259 12.96 -8.20 16.77
CA LYS A 259 14.17 -7.55 17.27
C LYS A 259 14.85 -6.72 16.18
N GLN A 260 15.13 -7.30 15.03
CA GLN A 260 15.83 -6.65 13.94
C GLN A 260 15.09 -5.40 13.43
N VAL A 261 13.79 -5.51 13.19
CA VAL A 261 12.96 -4.38 12.72
C VAL A 261 12.85 -3.30 13.79
N LYS A 262 12.67 -3.67 15.07
CA LYS A 262 12.62 -2.71 16.17
C LYS A 262 13.95 -1.97 16.34
N ASP A 263 15.08 -2.68 16.31
CA ASP A 263 16.41 -2.09 16.45
C ASP A 263 16.72 -1.12 15.29
N TYR A 264 16.38 -1.51 14.05
CA TYR A 264 16.55 -0.66 12.88
C TYR A 264 15.68 0.60 12.97
N LEU A 265 14.40 0.46 13.25
CA LEU A 265 13.51 1.62 13.37
C LEU A 265 13.92 2.53 14.53
N ALA A 266 14.37 1.98 15.66
CA ALA A 266 14.90 2.76 16.76
C ALA A 266 16.18 3.54 16.41
N ALA A 267 16.96 3.05 15.46
CA ALA A 267 18.15 3.75 14.97
C ALA A 267 17.79 4.91 14.04
N ILE A 268 16.89 4.69 13.06
CA ILE A 268 16.57 5.69 12.04
C ILE A 268 15.49 6.69 12.45
N LEU A 269 14.53 6.30 13.30
CA LEU A 269 13.41 7.15 13.74
C LEU A 269 13.83 8.05 14.93
N LYS A 270 14.88 8.82 14.73
CA LYS A 270 15.35 9.88 15.61
C LYS A 270 15.16 11.22 14.93
N PRO A 271 13.97 11.84 15.07
CA PRO A 271 13.68 13.09 14.39
C PRO A 271 14.64 14.20 14.81
N GLU A 272 14.94 15.07 13.85
CA GLU A 272 15.66 16.32 14.11
C GLU A 272 14.68 17.42 14.57
N ASP A 273 15.19 18.51 15.12
CA ASP A 273 14.34 19.61 15.66
C ASP A 273 13.44 20.22 14.59
N THR A 274 13.92 20.34 13.35
CA THR A 274 13.13 20.84 12.21
C THR A 274 12.00 19.88 11.84
N GLU A 275 12.27 18.58 11.88
CA GLU A 275 11.29 17.53 11.62
C GLU A 275 10.21 17.49 12.71
N LEU A 276 10.58 17.68 13.97
CA LEU A 276 9.63 17.83 15.08
C LEU A 276 8.80 19.11 14.95
N SER A 277 9.38 20.21 14.47
CA SER A 277 8.68 21.45 14.19
C SER A 277 7.61 21.27 13.11
N PHE A 278 7.85 20.40 12.10
CA PHE A 278 6.82 20.03 11.13
C PHE A 278 5.62 19.36 11.80
N TRP A 279 5.85 18.37 12.67
CA TRP A 279 4.76 17.68 13.38
C TRP A 279 3.97 18.64 14.28
N GLN A 280 4.66 19.54 14.99
CA GLN A 280 4.01 20.55 15.82
C GLN A 280 3.13 21.48 14.97
N ALA A 281 3.67 22.07 13.91
CA ALA A 281 2.93 22.94 13.00
C ALA A 281 1.72 22.21 12.40
N PHE A 282 1.90 20.95 11.96
CA PHE A 282 0.82 20.14 11.41
C PHE A 282 -0.27 19.84 12.44
N ALA A 283 0.10 19.56 13.68
CA ALA A 283 -0.84 19.34 14.80
C ALA A 283 -1.67 20.59 15.12
N GLU A 284 -1.09 21.77 14.93
CA GLU A 284 -1.76 23.07 15.06
C GLU A 284 -2.64 23.44 13.85
N GLY A 285 -2.66 22.59 12.81
CA GLY A 285 -3.42 22.83 11.58
C GLY A 285 -2.67 23.68 10.56
N ASN A 286 -1.37 23.86 10.72
CA ASN A 286 -0.51 24.65 9.84
C ASN A 286 0.38 23.72 9.02
N TYR A 287 0.05 23.52 7.73
CA TYR A 287 0.81 22.66 6.85
C TYR A 287 2.02 23.41 6.29
N GLN A 288 3.21 23.06 6.75
CA GLN A 288 4.49 23.64 6.35
C GLN A 288 5.48 22.53 5.92
N PRO A 289 5.34 21.97 4.69
CA PRO A 289 6.20 20.87 4.23
C PRO A 289 7.68 21.24 4.14
N GLY A 290 8.02 22.52 3.98
CA GLY A 290 9.38 23.02 3.99
C GLY A 290 10.14 22.87 5.32
N LEU A 291 9.44 22.58 6.44
CA LEU A 291 10.08 22.19 7.69
C LEU A 291 10.62 20.76 7.67
N LEU A 292 10.06 19.92 6.78
CA LEU A 292 10.42 18.51 6.68
C LEU A 292 11.31 18.23 5.46
N PHE A 293 11.04 18.88 4.33
CA PHE A 293 11.77 18.71 3.09
C PHE A 293 12.34 20.04 2.63
N ASP A 294 13.60 20.04 2.28
CA ASP A 294 14.35 21.18 1.71
C ASP A 294 14.69 20.97 0.22
N ASP A 295 14.23 19.87 -0.37
CA ASP A 295 14.47 19.49 -1.75
C ASP A 295 13.54 20.23 -2.71
N ALA A 296 14.15 20.89 -3.71
CA ALA A 296 13.44 21.70 -4.71
C ALA A 296 12.53 20.87 -5.63
N ASP A 297 12.77 19.56 -5.77
CA ASP A 297 11.96 18.65 -6.57
C ASP A 297 10.80 18.04 -5.76
N ILE A 298 10.94 17.95 -4.44
CA ILE A 298 9.92 17.38 -3.54
C ILE A 298 8.85 18.42 -3.18
N LEU A 299 9.27 19.63 -2.77
CA LEU A 299 8.34 20.64 -2.27
C LEU A 299 7.17 20.95 -3.23
N PRO A 300 7.38 21.19 -4.53
CA PRO A 300 6.29 21.48 -5.46
C PRO A 300 5.29 20.33 -5.60
N ARG A 301 5.71 19.08 -5.35
CA ARG A 301 4.85 17.90 -5.44
C ARG A 301 3.87 17.80 -4.29
N ILE A 302 4.26 18.27 -3.10
CA ILE A 302 3.51 18.03 -1.86
C ILE A 302 2.93 19.29 -1.23
N GLU A 303 3.34 20.51 -1.66
CA GLU A 303 2.83 21.77 -1.05
C GLU A 303 1.30 21.87 -1.09
N HIS A 304 0.67 21.26 -2.08
CA HIS A 304 -0.79 21.17 -2.21
C HIS A 304 -1.33 19.78 -1.96
N HIS A 305 -0.63 18.96 -1.16
CA HIS A 305 -1.03 17.55 -0.91
C HIS A 305 -2.43 17.47 -0.28
N PRO A 306 -3.41 16.84 -0.98
CA PRO A 306 -4.84 16.94 -0.62
C PRO A 306 -5.17 16.45 0.77
N MET A 307 -4.56 15.32 1.21
CA MET A 307 -4.79 14.77 2.54
C MET A 307 -4.21 15.69 3.62
N ALA A 308 -3.02 16.29 3.37
CA ALA A 308 -2.40 17.20 4.32
C ALA A 308 -3.25 18.48 4.50
N LEU A 309 -3.65 19.10 3.39
CA LEU A 309 -4.50 20.29 3.41
C LEU A 309 -5.87 20.00 4.06
N TRP A 310 -6.49 18.85 3.76
CA TRP A 310 -7.76 18.46 4.39
C TRP A 310 -7.61 18.29 5.90
N LYS A 311 -6.54 17.69 6.38
CA LYS A 311 -6.29 17.50 7.80
C LYS A 311 -6.00 18.81 8.53
N CYS A 312 -5.28 19.72 7.92
CA CYS A 312 -4.99 21.03 8.49
C CYS A 312 -6.20 21.98 8.42
N GLY A 313 -6.95 21.99 7.30
CA GLY A 313 -8.11 22.86 7.12
C GLY A 313 -9.41 22.34 7.76
N GLY A 314 -9.53 21.03 8.00
CA GLY A 314 -10.75 20.39 8.51
C GLY A 314 -10.90 20.36 10.04
N ARG A 315 -9.93 20.83 10.79
CA ARG A 315 -10.01 20.88 12.26
C ARG A 315 -10.75 22.13 12.74
N VAL A 316 -12.07 22.18 12.53
CA VAL A 316 -12.93 22.96 13.40
C VAL A 316 -12.96 22.20 14.74
N PRO A 317 -12.57 22.80 15.87
CA PRO A 317 -12.68 22.15 17.18
C PRO A 317 -14.15 21.74 17.35
N LYS A 318 -14.42 20.45 17.59
CA LYS A 318 -15.74 20.05 18.08
C LYS A 318 -15.95 20.82 19.36
N GLN A 319 -16.85 21.82 19.35
CA GLN A 319 -17.34 22.40 20.58
C GLN A 319 -17.80 21.23 21.45
N LYS A 320 -17.18 21.09 22.63
CA LYS A 320 -17.70 20.20 23.68
C LYS A 320 -19.10 20.67 23.95
N ASP A 321 -20.11 19.88 23.63
CA ASP A 321 -21.46 20.10 24.10
C ASP A 321 -21.39 20.18 25.61
N THR A 322 -21.53 21.39 26.13
CA THR A 322 -21.73 21.62 27.56
C THR A 322 -23.12 21.06 27.86
N PRO A 323 -23.27 20.10 28.77
CA PRO A 323 -24.61 19.65 29.13
C PRO A 323 -25.39 20.84 29.67
N ALA A 324 -26.54 21.09 29.06
CA ALA A 324 -27.50 22.05 29.59
C ALA A 324 -27.90 21.62 31.01
N LEU A 325 -27.80 22.57 31.98
CA LEU A 325 -28.30 22.48 33.34
C LEU A 325 -29.82 22.29 33.36
#